data_238c19b6bce4bfe39cc01fe50c91dd74
#
_entry.id   238c19b6bce4bfe39cc01fe50c91dd74
#
_cell.length_a   1.000
_cell.length_b   1.000
_cell.length_c   1.000
_cell.angle_alpha   90.00
_cell.angle_beta   90.00
_cell.angle_gamma   90.00
#
_symmetry.space_group_name_H-M   'P 1'
#
loop_
_entity.id
_entity.type
_entity.pdbx_description
1 polymer ?
#
loop_
_entity_poly.entity_id
_entity_poly.type
_entity_poly.pdbx_seq_one_letter_code
_entity_poly.pdbx_strand_id
1 'polypeptide(L)'
;MKIAIAGAGVGGLAAAILLGQRGVDVTVFDQFDTPAPVGSGLVIQPVGQAVLEACGLKAQIFETGTAIHRMLGHEAESGRRVLDVWYDRAGHQRVGLAVHRNALFSALWDGAVAAGTTLELGAKVADARPGCLVLDNGTEAAGFNLIIDALGARSPLTPMRASALPYGALWANVPWADATALPTDQLRQTYRKANRMVGVLPIGVPPGAQGPMAAIFWSLPRGGHAAWRAAGLEAWQAEAAALWPAFAPFAAQITDPDQFTMARYAHGTLDMPFGPGIAHIGDAAHRASPQLGQGANMALLDAYALAQAIAAHGPDAALPVYARARRWHVRTYQWMSWAFTPQYQSDSRWLPVLRDRVLFPASLVPPVPRILSGLVCGTLLPAFPRGDPLR
;
A
#
# COMPACT_ATOMS: atom_id res chain seq x y z
N MET A 1 30.72 1.18 -3.21
CA MET A 1 29.58 1.60 -4.06
C MET A 1 28.70 2.46 -3.19
N LYS A 2 28.34 3.65 -3.68
CA LYS A 2 27.48 4.61 -2.98
C LYS A 2 26.14 4.75 -3.70
N ILE A 3 25.04 4.65 -2.97
CA ILE A 3 23.69 4.75 -3.53
C ILE A 3 22.91 5.81 -2.76
N ALA A 4 22.28 6.74 -3.49
CA ALA A 4 21.32 7.68 -2.93
C ALA A 4 19.91 7.11 -3.08
N ILE A 5 19.11 7.19 -2.02
CA ILE A 5 17.68 6.88 -2.04
C ILE A 5 16.90 8.15 -1.73
N ALA A 6 16.12 8.62 -2.68
CA ALA A 6 15.22 9.74 -2.48
C ALA A 6 13.87 9.23 -1.96
N GLY A 7 13.56 9.49 -0.69
CA GLY A 7 12.33 9.12 0.00
C GLY A 7 12.49 7.98 1.01
N ALA A 8 12.19 8.26 2.27
CA ALA A 8 12.18 7.32 3.40
C ALA A 8 10.81 6.64 3.58
N GLY A 9 10.13 6.34 2.49
CA GLY A 9 8.90 5.53 2.51
C GLY A 9 9.18 4.03 2.63
N VAL A 10 8.12 3.21 2.60
CA VAL A 10 8.20 1.74 2.73
C VAL A 10 9.21 1.13 1.76
N GLY A 11 9.16 1.53 0.48
CA GLY A 11 10.09 1.02 -0.54
C GLY A 11 11.53 1.51 -0.35
N GLY A 12 11.71 2.80 -0.02
CA GLY A 12 13.04 3.39 0.17
C GLY A 12 13.78 2.81 1.36
N LEU A 13 13.11 2.71 2.52
CA LEU A 13 13.70 2.10 3.73
C LEU A 13 13.98 0.60 3.54
N ALA A 14 13.07 -0.15 2.90
CA ALA A 14 13.33 -1.55 2.59
C ALA A 14 14.53 -1.72 1.64
N ALA A 15 14.68 -0.85 0.62
CA ALA A 15 15.84 -0.85 -0.26
C ALA A 15 17.13 -0.52 0.51
N ALA A 16 17.07 0.45 1.43
CA ALA A 16 18.21 0.82 2.28
C ALA A 16 18.68 -0.36 3.13
N ILE A 17 17.75 -1.06 3.81
CA ILE A 17 18.06 -2.26 4.61
C ILE A 17 18.73 -3.33 3.73
N LEU A 18 18.08 -3.68 2.61
CA LEU A 18 18.52 -4.77 1.76
C LEU A 18 19.87 -4.50 1.08
N LEU A 19 20.18 -3.25 0.79
CA LEU A 19 21.47 -2.82 0.24
C LEU A 19 22.54 -2.73 1.33
N GLY A 20 22.19 -2.14 2.49
CA GLY A 20 23.11 -2.06 3.64
C GLY A 20 23.55 -3.43 4.16
N GLN A 21 22.64 -4.41 4.24
CA GLN A 21 22.96 -5.82 4.56
C GLN A 21 23.99 -6.45 3.61
N ARG A 22 24.18 -5.86 2.42
CA ARG A 22 25.16 -6.29 1.39
C ARG A 22 26.42 -5.43 1.37
N GLY A 23 26.62 -4.56 2.36
CA GLY A 23 27.77 -3.70 2.46
C GLY A 23 27.80 -2.53 1.47
N VAL A 24 26.63 -2.14 0.93
CA VAL A 24 26.48 -0.95 0.09
C VAL A 24 26.41 0.29 1.00
N ASP A 25 27.15 1.34 0.67
CA ASP A 25 27.06 2.64 1.32
C ASP A 25 25.79 3.37 0.83
N VAL A 26 24.80 3.49 1.71
CA VAL A 26 23.47 4.02 1.39
C VAL A 26 23.21 5.31 2.15
N THR A 27 22.77 6.34 1.41
CA THR A 27 22.25 7.59 1.98
C THR A 27 20.79 7.76 1.56
N VAL A 28 19.90 7.91 2.52
CA VAL A 28 18.46 8.19 2.29
C VAL A 28 18.19 9.67 2.55
N PHE A 29 17.52 10.34 1.60
CA PHE A 29 17.12 11.74 1.68
C PHE A 29 15.60 11.84 1.82
N ASP A 30 15.11 12.59 2.82
CA ASP A 30 13.68 12.86 2.94
C ASP A 30 13.42 14.29 3.45
N GLN A 31 12.24 14.82 3.09
CA GLN A 31 11.83 16.20 3.38
C GLN A 31 11.40 16.45 4.82
N PHE A 32 11.10 15.44 5.61
CA PHE A 32 10.69 15.65 7.00
C PHE A 32 11.91 15.86 7.91
N ASP A 33 11.79 16.81 8.83
CA ASP A 33 12.82 17.08 9.85
C ASP A 33 12.81 16.03 10.96
N THR A 34 11.65 15.48 11.26
CA THR A 34 11.44 14.42 12.25
C THR A 34 10.60 13.31 11.62
N PRO A 35 10.99 12.05 11.80
CA PRO A 35 10.22 10.93 11.30
C PRO A 35 8.78 10.98 11.80
N ALA A 36 7.84 11.33 10.93
CA ALA A 36 6.44 11.42 11.24
C ALA A 36 5.65 10.60 10.21
N PRO A 37 5.38 9.33 10.48
CA PRO A 37 4.62 8.50 9.56
C PRO A 37 3.18 9.00 9.46
N VAL A 38 2.77 9.31 8.24
CA VAL A 38 1.41 9.76 7.91
C VAL A 38 0.63 8.61 7.30
N GLY A 39 -0.60 8.45 7.71
CA GLY A 39 -1.55 7.54 7.07
C GLY A 39 -2.21 6.55 8.02
N SER A 40 -3.10 5.76 7.45
CA SER A 40 -3.93 4.79 8.14
C SER A 40 -3.31 3.38 8.10
N GLY A 41 -4.09 2.36 8.50
CA GLY A 41 -3.71 0.96 8.39
C GLY A 41 -3.57 0.49 6.94
N LEU A 42 -2.80 -0.55 6.76
CA LEU A 42 -2.62 -1.23 5.48
C LEU A 42 -2.45 -2.74 5.70
N VAL A 43 -2.58 -3.53 4.63
CA VAL A 43 -2.34 -4.97 4.69
C VAL A 43 -1.04 -5.32 3.99
N ILE A 44 -0.11 -5.91 4.72
CA ILE A 44 1.06 -6.56 4.14
C ILE A 44 0.64 -7.96 3.71
N GLN A 45 0.64 -8.16 2.42
CA GLN A 45 0.28 -9.43 1.80
C GLN A 45 1.43 -10.46 1.92
N PRO A 46 1.19 -11.76 1.76
CA PRO A 46 2.22 -12.79 1.87
C PRO A 46 3.52 -12.50 1.10
N VAL A 47 3.44 -11.91 -0.10
CA VAL A 47 4.64 -11.52 -0.86
C VAL A 47 5.43 -10.37 -0.20
N GLY A 48 4.73 -9.42 0.40
CA GLY A 48 5.37 -8.34 1.17
C GLY A 48 5.97 -8.85 2.48
N GLN A 49 5.30 -9.80 3.14
CA GLN A 49 5.81 -10.45 4.36
C GLN A 49 7.13 -11.20 4.08
N ALA A 50 7.26 -11.84 2.91
CA ALA A 50 8.51 -12.48 2.50
C ALA A 50 9.66 -11.46 2.36
N VAL A 51 9.39 -10.27 1.83
CA VAL A 51 10.40 -9.20 1.75
C VAL A 51 10.75 -8.67 3.14
N LEU A 52 9.76 -8.48 4.02
CA LEU A 52 10.04 -8.08 5.41
C LEU A 52 10.86 -9.14 6.17
N GLU A 53 10.67 -10.43 5.85
CA GLU A 53 11.50 -11.50 6.37
C GLU A 53 12.96 -11.38 5.88
N ALA A 54 13.17 -11.07 4.60
CA ALA A 54 14.50 -10.79 4.04
C ALA A 54 15.15 -9.53 4.67
N CYS A 55 14.34 -8.56 5.11
CA CYS A 55 14.81 -7.41 5.90
C CYS A 55 15.08 -7.76 7.37
N GLY A 56 14.73 -8.97 7.85
CA GLY A 56 14.84 -9.36 9.26
C GLY A 56 13.73 -8.81 10.17
N LEU A 57 12.65 -8.26 9.62
CA LEU A 57 11.63 -7.49 10.36
C LEU A 57 10.30 -8.23 10.55
N LYS A 58 10.14 -9.42 9.98
CA LYS A 58 8.84 -10.11 9.97
C LYS A 58 8.26 -10.36 11.37
N ALA A 59 9.09 -10.86 12.30
CA ALA A 59 8.64 -11.15 13.68
C ALA A 59 8.12 -9.87 14.37
N GLN A 60 8.89 -8.79 14.33
CA GLN A 60 8.55 -7.49 14.94
C GLN A 60 7.24 -6.93 14.39
N ILE A 61 7.00 -7.06 13.06
CA ILE A 61 5.77 -6.56 12.44
C ILE A 61 4.57 -7.43 12.80
N PHE A 62 4.77 -8.75 12.97
CA PHE A 62 3.70 -9.65 13.41
C PHE A 62 3.26 -9.40 14.85
N GLU A 63 4.15 -8.97 15.74
CA GLU A 63 3.85 -8.61 17.13
C GLU A 63 2.94 -7.38 17.24
N THR A 64 3.05 -6.44 16.31
CA THR A 64 2.27 -5.18 16.33
C THR A 64 1.04 -5.21 15.43
N GLY A 65 0.98 -6.17 14.50
CA GLY A 65 -0.09 -6.31 13.51
C GLY A 65 -1.18 -7.30 13.92
N THR A 66 -2.13 -7.48 13.01
CA THR A 66 -3.21 -8.48 13.14
C THR A 66 -3.26 -9.35 11.89
N ALA A 67 -3.33 -10.67 12.09
CA ALA A 67 -3.52 -11.62 11.01
C ALA A 67 -4.94 -11.51 10.42
N ILE A 68 -5.04 -11.31 9.12
CA ILE A 68 -6.31 -11.24 8.38
C ILE A 68 -6.47 -12.50 7.56
N HIS A 69 -7.50 -13.28 7.88
CA HIS A 69 -7.81 -14.53 7.21
C HIS A 69 -8.76 -14.35 6.03
N ARG A 70 -9.57 -13.28 6.07
CA ARG A 70 -10.67 -13.10 5.10
C ARG A 70 -10.92 -11.64 4.79
N MET A 71 -11.26 -11.35 3.54
CA MET A 71 -11.86 -10.09 3.09
C MET A 71 -13.31 -10.37 2.74
N LEU A 72 -14.25 -9.75 3.47
CA LEU A 72 -15.68 -10.00 3.33
C LEU A 72 -16.45 -8.70 3.17
N GLY A 73 -17.25 -8.62 2.12
CA GLY A 73 -18.05 -7.45 1.80
C GLY A 73 -19.51 -7.78 1.47
N HIS A 74 -20.41 -6.91 1.90
CA HIS A 74 -21.85 -7.03 1.68
C HIS A 74 -22.40 -5.79 0.98
N GLU A 75 -23.45 -5.98 0.21
CA GLU A 75 -24.26 -4.89 -0.32
C GLU A 75 -25.20 -4.40 0.82
N ALA A 76 -25.30 -3.08 0.98
CA ALA A 76 -25.92 -2.45 2.16
C ALA A 76 -27.42 -2.73 2.29
N GLU A 77 -28.17 -2.65 1.18
CA GLU A 77 -29.63 -2.73 1.19
C GLU A 77 -30.12 -4.18 1.29
N SER A 78 -29.49 -5.09 0.53
CA SER A 78 -29.92 -6.49 0.44
C SER A 78 -29.20 -7.42 1.43
N GLY A 79 -28.09 -6.96 2.05
CA GLY A 79 -27.23 -7.80 2.89
C GLY A 79 -26.47 -8.89 2.11
N ARG A 80 -26.55 -8.92 0.78
CA ARG A 80 -25.90 -9.96 -0.04
C ARG A 80 -24.40 -9.84 0.01
N ARG A 81 -23.73 -10.97 0.08
CA ARG A 81 -22.28 -11.00 -0.14
C ARG A 81 -21.95 -10.58 -1.57
N VAL A 82 -20.95 -9.72 -1.71
CA VAL A 82 -20.45 -9.21 -2.99
C VAL A 82 -18.93 -9.27 -3.10
N LEU A 83 -18.27 -9.62 -1.99
CA LEU A 83 -16.86 -9.91 -1.88
C LEU A 83 -16.69 -11.00 -0.81
N ASP A 84 -15.96 -12.07 -1.13
CA ASP A 84 -15.63 -13.13 -0.17
C ASP A 84 -14.32 -13.80 -0.60
N VAL A 85 -13.21 -13.34 -0.06
CA VAL A 85 -11.87 -13.84 -0.40
C VAL A 85 -11.15 -14.31 0.85
N TRP A 86 -10.77 -15.58 0.85
CA TRP A 86 -9.97 -16.21 1.89
C TRP A 86 -8.51 -16.29 1.45
N TYR A 87 -7.59 -16.01 2.36
CA TYR A 87 -6.15 -16.05 2.08
C TYR A 87 -5.61 -17.48 1.90
N ASP A 88 -6.22 -18.47 2.54
CA ASP A 88 -5.76 -19.87 2.59
C ASP A 88 -6.30 -20.77 1.46
N ARG A 89 -7.19 -20.26 0.60
CA ARG A 89 -7.79 -21.04 -0.51
C ARG A 89 -6.77 -21.52 -1.55
N ALA A 90 -5.58 -20.95 -1.57
CA ALA A 90 -4.48 -21.39 -2.42
C ALA A 90 -3.68 -22.58 -1.84
N GLY A 91 -4.15 -23.21 -0.75
CA GLY A 91 -3.59 -24.46 -0.22
C GLY A 91 -2.45 -24.31 0.80
N HIS A 92 -2.28 -23.14 1.41
CA HIS A 92 -1.31 -22.88 2.49
C HIS A 92 -1.96 -22.04 3.57
N GLN A 93 -1.49 -22.14 4.81
CA GLN A 93 -1.90 -21.27 5.94
C GLN A 93 -1.36 -19.83 5.73
N ARG A 94 -1.89 -19.14 4.71
CA ARG A 94 -1.53 -17.77 4.38
C ARG A 94 -2.50 -16.82 5.04
N VAL A 95 -1.98 -15.69 5.50
CA VAL A 95 -2.75 -14.59 6.07
C VAL A 95 -2.27 -13.27 5.49
N GLY A 96 -3.16 -12.30 5.35
CA GLY A 96 -2.75 -10.90 5.26
C GLY A 96 -2.30 -10.43 6.64
N LEU A 97 -1.34 -9.54 6.73
CA LEU A 97 -0.95 -8.93 7.99
C LEU A 97 -1.36 -7.46 7.96
N ALA A 98 -2.42 -7.12 8.66
CA ALA A 98 -2.85 -5.75 8.79
C ALA A 98 -2.05 -5.05 9.88
N VAL A 99 -1.50 -3.88 9.55
CA VAL A 99 -0.64 -3.12 10.45
C VAL A 99 -0.97 -1.64 10.38
N HIS A 100 -0.78 -0.94 11.47
CA HIS A 100 -0.73 0.51 11.46
C HIS A 100 0.51 0.98 10.68
N ARG A 101 0.35 1.97 9.81
CA ARG A 101 1.46 2.46 8.97
C ARG A 101 2.66 2.94 9.81
N ASN A 102 2.40 3.50 10.99
CA ASN A 102 3.47 3.92 11.91
C ASN A 102 4.32 2.72 12.38
N ALA A 103 3.69 1.62 12.78
CA ALA A 103 4.42 0.44 13.25
C ALA A 103 5.34 -0.12 12.15
N LEU A 104 4.82 -0.21 10.91
CA LEU A 104 5.63 -0.63 9.76
C LEU A 104 6.77 0.35 9.49
N PHE A 105 6.49 1.66 9.53
CA PHE A 105 7.49 2.69 9.30
C PHE A 105 8.61 2.64 10.35
N SER A 106 8.26 2.59 11.65
CA SER A 106 9.25 2.54 12.72
C SER A 106 10.15 1.32 12.60
N ALA A 107 9.58 0.14 12.33
CA ALA A 107 10.38 -1.08 12.15
C ALA A 107 11.34 -0.98 10.95
N LEU A 108 10.86 -0.43 9.81
CA LEU A 108 11.72 -0.20 8.64
C LEU A 108 12.79 0.86 8.91
N TRP A 109 12.45 1.90 9.65
CA TRP A 109 13.37 2.96 10.04
C TRP A 109 14.51 2.42 10.90
N ASP A 110 14.16 1.73 11.98
CA ASP A 110 15.13 1.11 12.89
C ASP A 110 16.00 0.09 12.16
N GLY A 111 15.40 -0.71 11.27
CA GLY A 111 16.11 -1.64 10.41
C GLY A 111 17.10 -0.96 9.47
N ALA A 112 16.76 0.19 8.90
CA ALA A 112 17.65 0.95 8.01
C ALA A 112 18.83 1.54 8.81
N VAL A 113 18.57 2.08 10.01
CA VAL A 113 19.63 2.57 10.92
C VAL A 113 20.57 1.42 11.32
N ALA A 114 20.01 0.27 11.70
CA ALA A 114 20.79 -0.91 12.05
C ALA A 114 21.63 -1.46 10.88
N ALA A 115 21.17 -1.26 9.63
CA ALA A 115 21.91 -1.63 8.42
C ALA A 115 23.01 -0.61 8.04
N GLY A 116 23.24 0.43 8.86
CA GLY A 116 24.29 1.43 8.64
C GLY A 116 23.92 2.52 7.61
N THR A 117 22.64 2.73 7.36
CA THR A 117 22.18 3.77 6.43
C THR A 117 22.40 5.17 6.99
N THR A 118 22.96 6.08 6.20
CA THR A 118 22.97 7.51 6.49
C THR A 118 21.59 8.11 6.16
N LEU A 119 21.03 8.91 7.09
CA LEU A 119 19.72 9.54 6.95
C LEU A 119 19.88 11.05 6.91
N GLU A 120 19.60 11.65 5.75
CA GLU A 120 19.62 13.09 5.50
C GLU A 120 18.18 13.62 5.57
N LEU A 121 17.81 14.19 6.72
CA LEU A 121 16.48 14.73 7.01
C LEU A 121 16.40 16.21 6.66
N GLY A 122 15.18 16.74 6.48
CA GLY A 122 14.96 18.11 5.98
C GLY A 122 15.45 18.29 4.54
N ALA A 123 15.80 17.20 3.85
CA ALA A 123 16.41 17.18 2.54
C ALA A 123 15.37 16.92 1.45
N LYS A 124 14.60 17.93 1.07
CA LYS A 124 13.57 17.81 0.05
C LYS A 124 14.19 17.79 -1.34
N VAL A 125 14.09 16.63 -1.99
CA VAL A 125 14.62 16.42 -3.33
C VAL A 125 13.73 17.13 -4.37
N ALA A 126 14.35 17.94 -5.23
CA ALA A 126 13.69 18.69 -6.31
C ALA A 126 14.03 18.14 -7.70
N ASP A 127 15.27 17.67 -7.92
CA ASP A 127 15.73 17.15 -9.21
C ASP A 127 16.83 16.11 -9.03
N ALA A 128 17.15 15.36 -10.09
CA ALA A 128 18.24 14.40 -10.13
C ALA A 128 18.94 14.38 -11.49
N ARG A 129 20.26 14.25 -11.43
CA ARG A 129 21.16 13.99 -12.58
C ARG A 129 21.97 12.73 -12.30
N PRO A 130 22.54 12.05 -13.29
CA PRO A 130 23.37 10.89 -13.04
C PRO A 130 24.41 11.13 -11.94
N GLY A 131 24.31 10.39 -10.82
CA GLY A 131 25.19 10.50 -9.67
C GLY A 131 25.00 11.70 -8.74
N CYS A 132 23.96 12.53 -8.95
CA CYS A 132 23.73 13.75 -8.17
C CYS A 132 22.24 13.99 -7.91
N LEU A 133 21.85 14.17 -6.63
CA LEU A 133 20.56 14.71 -6.22
C LEU A 133 20.65 16.22 -6.06
N VAL A 134 19.60 16.93 -6.44
CA VAL A 134 19.45 18.38 -6.23
C VAL A 134 18.31 18.60 -5.25
N LEU A 135 18.59 19.27 -4.14
CA LEU A 135 17.59 19.62 -3.13
C LEU A 135 16.88 20.92 -3.51
N ASP A 136 15.71 21.17 -2.94
CA ASP A 136 14.90 22.38 -3.22
C ASP A 136 15.56 23.70 -2.79
N ASN A 137 16.51 23.65 -1.87
CA ASN A 137 17.35 24.77 -1.48
C ASN A 137 18.57 25.03 -2.40
N GLY A 138 18.68 24.26 -3.49
CA GLY A 138 19.78 24.34 -4.45
C GLY A 138 21.04 23.57 -4.06
N THR A 139 21.07 22.91 -2.92
CA THR A 139 22.21 22.05 -2.51
C THR A 139 22.29 20.83 -3.41
N GLU A 140 23.50 20.48 -3.83
CA GLU A 140 23.79 19.29 -4.64
C GLU A 140 24.46 18.22 -3.79
N ALA A 141 23.90 17.02 -3.75
CA ALA A 141 24.48 15.84 -3.16
C ALA A 141 24.98 14.92 -4.29
N ALA A 142 26.28 14.85 -4.47
CA ALA A 142 26.91 14.17 -5.61
C ALA A 142 27.82 13.01 -5.18
N GLY A 143 28.29 12.22 -6.17
CA GLY A 143 29.22 11.10 -5.95
C GLY A 143 28.54 9.75 -5.77
N PHE A 144 27.30 9.63 -6.16
CA PHE A 144 26.54 8.36 -6.12
C PHE A 144 26.69 7.58 -7.43
N ASN A 145 26.78 6.27 -7.31
CA ASN A 145 26.78 5.36 -8.46
C ASN A 145 25.37 5.15 -9.03
N LEU A 146 24.34 5.28 -8.19
CA LEU A 146 22.94 5.12 -8.57
C LEU A 146 22.04 5.94 -7.66
N ILE A 147 20.96 6.46 -8.21
CA ILE A 147 19.86 7.11 -7.48
C ILE A 147 18.65 6.19 -7.52
N ILE A 148 17.98 6.00 -6.37
CA ILE A 148 16.71 5.28 -6.26
C ILE A 148 15.63 6.30 -5.91
N ASP A 149 14.70 6.56 -6.84
CA ASP A 149 13.51 7.37 -6.59
C ASP A 149 12.43 6.53 -5.89
N ALA A 150 12.28 6.76 -4.60
CA ALA A 150 11.25 6.21 -3.72
C ALA A 150 10.34 7.31 -3.13
N LEU A 151 10.28 8.50 -3.77
CA LEU A 151 9.51 9.67 -3.31
C LEU A 151 7.99 9.48 -3.42
N GLY A 152 7.56 8.35 -3.98
CA GLY A 152 6.14 7.97 -4.05
C GLY A 152 5.35 8.78 -5.06
N ALA A 153 4.05 8.93 -4.78
CA ALA A 153 3.10 9.50 -5.73
C ALA A 153 3.35 10.99 -6.09
N ARG A 154 4.18 11.69 -5.36
CA ARG A 154 4.51 13.11 -5.62
C ARG A 154 5.95 13.32 -6.05
N SER A 155 6.62 12.27 -6.49
CA SER A 155 8.01 12.37 -6.95
C SER A 155 8.12 13.38 -8.09
N PRO A 156 9.02 14.40 -7.96
CA PRO A 156 9.35 15.28 -9.07
C PRO A 156 10.27 14.61 -10.09
N LEU A 157 10.91 13.48 -9.73
CA LEU A 157 11.89 12.77 -10.55
C LEU A 157 11.22 11.82 -11.54
N THR A 158 9.98 11.41 -11.29
CA THR A 158 9.30 10.44 -12.15
C THR A 158 8.72 11.08 -13.41
N PRO A 159 9.00 10.52 -14.60
CA PRO A 159 8.36 10.95 -15.83
C PRO A 159 6.93 10.40 -16.01
N MET A 160 6.41 9.70 -15.00
CA MET A 160 5.12 9.00 -15.08
C MET A 160 3.96 9.98 -15.20
N ARG A 161 3.14 9.77 -16.23
CA ARG A 161 1.83 10.41 -16.36
C ARG A 161 0.76 9.53 -15.71
N ALA A 162 0.16 10.02 -14.63
CA ALA A 162 -0.87 9.29 -13.91
C ALA A 162 -2.26 9.90 -14.15
N SER A 163 -3.24 9.03 -14.41
CA SER A 163 -4.65 9.40 -14.58
C SER A 163 -5.34 9.42 -13.23
N ALA A 164 -5.93 10.56 -12.87
CA ALA A 164 -6.68 10.71 -11.64
C ALA A 164 -7.93 9.82 -11.63
N LEU A 165 -8.21 9.14 -10.52
CA LEU A 165 -9.44 8.39 -10.35
C LEU A 165 -10.58 9.29 -9.86
N PRO A 166 -11.84 9.01 -10.27
CA PRO A 166 -13.00 9.83 -9.92
C PRO A 166 -13.36 9.77 -8.43
N TYR A 167 -12.89 8.74 -7.73
CA TYR A 167 -13.13 8.51 -6.31
C TYR A 167 -11.82 8.52 -5.52
N GLY A 168 -11.96 8.81 -4.22
CA GLY A 168 -11.00 8.63 -3.17
C GLY A 168 -11.66 8.05 -1.94
N ALA A 169 -11.01 8.14 -0.78
CA ALA A 169 -11.62 7.77 0.49
C ALA A 169 -11.07 8.62 1.64
N LEU A 170 -11.90 8.86 2.61
CA LEU A 170 -11.51 9.30 3.94
C LEU A 170 -10.97 8.08 4.70
N TRP A 171 -9.85 8.27 5.40
CA TRP A 171 -9.24 7.26 6.25
C TRP A 171 -8.97 7.83 7.62
N ALA A 172 -9.33 7.07 8.66
CA ALA A 172 -8.98 7.39 10.03
C ALA A 172 -8.58 6.11 10.79
N ASN A 173 -7.84 6.29 11.89
CA ASN A 173 -7.56 5.23 12.84
C ASN A 173 -8.31 5.54 14.14
N VAL A 174 -8.99 4.54 14.68
CA VAL A 174 -9.76 4.63 15.92
C VAL A 174 -9.47 3.41 16.79
N PRO A 175 -9.62 3.48 18.12
CA PRO A 175 -9.64 2.29 18.96
C PRO A 175 -10.63 1.25 18.44
N TRP A 176 -10.32 -0.03 18.63
CA TRP A 176 -11.28 -1.09 18.34
C TRP A 176 -12.52 -0.92 19.23
N ALA A 177 -13.68 -0.89 18.62
CA ALA A 177 -14.92 -0.63 19.36
C ALA A 177 -15.42 -1.89 20.06
N ASP A 178 -15.48 -1.90 21.38
CA ASP A 178 -15.95 -3.06 22.18
C ASP A 178 -17.41 -3.43 21.88
N ALA A 179 -18.24 -2.46 21.53
CA ALA A 179 -19.65 -2.66 21.20
C ALA A 179 -19.89 -3.25 19.79
N THR A 180 -18.84 -3.55 19.03
CA THR A 180 -18.99 -4.14 17.70
C THR A 180 -19.08 -5.65 17.74
N ALA A 181 -19.90 -6.23 16.84
CA ALA A 181 -19.91 -7.66 16.56
C ALA A 181 -18.96 -8.06 15.43
N LEU A 182 -18.12 -7.14 14.94
CA LEU A 182 -17.17 -7.44 13.86
C LEU A 182 -16.00 -8.29 14.38
N PRO A 183 -15.56 -9.29 13.60
CA PRO A 183 -14.39 -10.10 13.96
C PRO A 183 -13.09 -9.30 13.79
N THR A 184 -12.11 -9.61 14.62
CA THR A 184 -10.79 -8.95 14.64
C THR A 184 -9.78 -9.55 13.65
N ASP A 185 -10.17 -10.57 12.88
CA ASP A 185 -9.31 -11.31 11.94
C ASP A 185 -9.76 -11.17 10.48
N GLN A 186 -10.64 -10.18 10.18
CA GLN A 186 -11.19 -9.97 8.84
C GLN A 186 -11.20 -8.49 8.47
N LEU A 187 -10.92 -8.21 7.20
CA LEU A 187 -11.31 -6.93 6.60
C LEU A 187 -12.80 -7.01 6.26
N ARG A 188 -13.61 -6.18 6.90
CA ARG A 188 -15.06 -6.12 6.67
C ARG A 188 -15.42 -4.86 5.91
N GLN A 189 -16.30 -5.02 4.92
CA GLN A 189 -16.69 -3.93 4.03
C GLN A 189 -18.19 -3.96 3.74
N THR A 190 -18.77 -2.78 3.54
CA THR A 190 -20.15 -2.63 3.06
C THR A 190 -20.18 -1.68 1.88
N TYR A 191 -21.02 -2.00 0.91
CA TYR A 191 -21.14 -1.27 -0.35
C TYR A 191 -22.59 -0.86 -0.61
N ARG A 192 -22.79 0.40 -1.01
CA ARG A 192 -24.02 0.84 -1.62
C ARG A 192 -23.73 1.12 -3.09
N LYS A 193 -24.18 0.20 -3.98
CA LYS A 193 -23.83 0.22 -5.41
C LYS A 193 -22.29 0.22 -5.61
N ALA A 194 -21.76 1.15 -6.43
CA ALA A 194 -20.32 1.40 -6.57
C ALA A 194 -19.91 2.80 -6.10
N ASN A 195 -20.84 3.61 -5.61
CA ASN A 195 -20.56 4.99 -5.22
C ASN A 195 -20.29 5.19 -3.71
N ARG A 196 -20.51 4.14 -2.91
CA ARG A 196 -20.16 4.15 -1.48
C ARG A 196 -19.53 2.82 -1.07
N MET A 197 -18.34 2.91 -0.53
CA MET A 197 -17.61 1.80 0.08
C MET A 197 -17.18 2.23 1.48
N VAL A 198 -17.50 1.41 2.45
CA VAL A 198 -17.16 1.61 3.86
C VAL A 198 -16.46 0.36 4.36
N GLY A 199 -15.43 0.52 5.17
CA GLY A 199 -14.75 -0.65 5.71
C GLY A 199 -14.09 -0.42 7.04
N VAL A 200 -13.87 -1.54 7.74
CA VAL A 200 -13.15 -1.65 9.00
C VAL A 200 -12.06 -2.70 8.83
N LEU A 201 -10.83 -2.31 9.07
CA LEU A 201 -9.65 -3.16 9.07
C LEU A 201 -9.05 -3.16 10.47
N PRO A 202 -9.03 -4.29 11.21
CA PRO A 202 -8.25 -4.39 12.45
C PRO A 202 -6.76 -4.25 12.09
N ILE A 203 -6.03 -3.42 12.83
CA ILE A 203 -4.63 -3.07 12.54
C ILE A 203 -3.66 -3.35 13.68
N GLY A 204 -4.05 -4.22 14.62
CA GLY A 204 -3.24 -4.62 15.76
C GLY A 204 -3.10 -3.53 16.83
N VAL A 205 -2.01 -3.62 17.57
CA VAL A 205 -1.67 -2.67 18.67
C VAL A 205 -0.40 -1.92 18.24
N PRO A 206 -0.52 -0.73 17.64
CA PRO A 206 0.65 0.05 17.26
C PRO A 206 1.41 0.55 18.49
N PRO A 207 2.72 0.84 18.39
CA PRO A 207 3.50 1.37 19.50
C PRO A 207 2.84 2.60 20.13
N GLY A 208 2.74 2.60 21.47
CA GLY A 208 2.11 3.66 22.24
C GLY A 208 0.57 3.62 22.34
N ALA A 209 -0.09 2.68 21.66
CA ALA A 209 -1.53 2.50 21.79
C ALA A 209 -1.88 1.71 23.07
N GLN A 210 -3.00 2.05 23.69
CA GLN A 210 -3.52 1.38 24.92
C GLN A 210 -4.18 0.03 24.60
N GLY A 211 -4.44 -0.28 23.33
CA GLY A 211 -5.12 -1.50 22.91
C GLY A 211 -5.25 -1.61 21.37
N PRO A 212 -6.01 -2.61 20.91
CA PRO A 212 -6.23 -2.83 19.50
C PRO A 212 -6.85 -1.62 18.79
N MET A 213 -6.44 -1.38 17.55
CA MET A 213 -6.90 -0.28 16.71
C MET A 213 -7.58 -0.80 15.44
N ALA A 214 -8.45 0.02 14.89
CA ALA A 214 -9.07 -0.17 13.58
C ALA A 214 -8.70 0.97 12.64
N ALA A 215 -8.37 0.65 11.40
CA ALA A 215 -8.39 1.60 10.31
C ALA A 215 -9.78 1.57 9.67
N ILE A 216 -10.45 2.71 9.64
CA ILE A 216 -11.76 2.87 9.01
C ILE A 216 -11.62 3.68 7.73
N PHE A 217 -12.45 3.37 6.74
CA PHE A 217 -12.48 4.14 5.51
C PHE A 217 -13.89 4.35 4.97
N TRP A 218 -14.06 5.49 4.31
CA TRP A 218 -15.31 5.95 3.72
C TRP A 218 -15.04 6.53 2.34
N SER A 219 -15.54 5.90 1.28
CA SER A 219 -15.32 6.40 -0.07
C SER A 219 -16.10 7.68 -0.36
N LEU A 220 -15.44 8.59 -1.08
CA LEU A 220 -16.03 9.84 -1.57
C LEU A 220 -15.66 10.07 -3.03
N PRO A 221 -16.51 10.75 -3.82
CA PRO A 221 -16.07 11.37 -5.05
C PRO A 221 -14.83 12.25 -4.80
N ARG A 222 -13.89 12.28 -5.74
CA ARG A 222 -12.62 13.02 -5.60
C ARG A 222 -12.79 14.48 -5.18
N GLY A 223 -13.82 15.17 -5.69
CA GLY A 223 -14.16 16.55 -5.35
C GLY A 223 -15.14 16.69 -4.17
N GLY A 224 -15.61 15.59 -3.57
CA GLY A 224 -16.68 15.60 -2.59
C GLY A 224 -16.26 15.98 -1.15
N HIS A 225 -14.96 16.15 -0.87
CA HIS A 225 -14.47 16.38 0.49
C HIS A 225 -14.99 17.68 1.12
N ALA A 226 -15.03 18.79 0.36
CA ALA A 226 -15.52 20.07 0.87
C ALA A 226 -17.02 19.99 1.22
N ALA A 227 -17.83 19.37 0.36
CA ALA A 227 -19.25 19.17 0.62
C ALA A 227 -19.51 18.25 1.84
N TRP A 228 -18.71 17.20 1.99
CA TRP A 228 -18.77 16.32 3.16
C TRP A 228 -18.45 17.09 4.47
N ARG A 229 -17.39 17.91 4.46
CA ARG A 229 -17.06 18.76 5.64
C ARG A 229 -18.18 19.75 5.96
N ALA A 230 -18.77 20.36 4.95
CA ALA A 230 -19.87 21.33 5.12
C ALA A 230 -21.15 20.68 5.68
N ALA A 231 -21.41 19.41 5.35
CA ALA A 231 -22.55 18.66 5.89
C ALA A 231 -22.40 18.33 7.38
N GLY A 232 -21.17 18.28 7.90
CA GLY A 232 -20.86 18.02 9.30
C GLY A 232 -20.81 16.55 9.70
N LEU A 233 -20.18 16.30 10.85
CA LEU A 233 -20.00 14.94 11.38
C LEU A 233 -21.29 14.23 11.74
N GLU A 234 -22.28 14.93 12.31
CA GLU A 234 -23.55 14.35 12.69
C GLU A 234 -24.28 13.75 11.48
N ALA A 235 -24.31 14.47 10.36
CA ALA A 235 -24.92 13.98 9.13
C ALA A 235 -24.18 12.75 8.59
N TRP A 236 -22.84 12.76 8.63
CA TRP A 236 -22.03 11.62 8.23
C TRP A 236 -22.24 10.42 9.15
N GLN A 237 -22.26 10.60 10.48
CA GLN A 237 -22.49 9.53 11.45
C GLN A 237 -23.87 8.91 11.27
N ALA A 238 -24.90 9.72 11.03
CA ALA A 238 -26.25 9.24 10.73
C ALA A 238 -26.28 8.42 9.42
N GLU A 239 -25.64 8.91 8.34
CA GLU A 239 -25.52 8.15 7.07
C GLU A 239 -24.77 6.82 7.30
N ALA A 240 -23.69 6.85 8.09
CA ALA A 240 -22.86 5.69 8.37
C ALA A 240 -23.61 4.62 9.17
N ALA A 241 -24.37 5.01 10.20
CA ALA A 241 -25.19 4.12 11.00
C ALA A 241 -26.34 3.50 10.18
N ALA A 242 -26.98 4.29 9.33
CA ALA A 242 -28.05 3.80 8.46
C ALA A 242 -27.51 2.83 7.39
N LEU A 243 -26.32 3.12 6.83
CA LEU A 243 -25.71 2.28 5.81
C LEU A 243 -25.21 0.94 6.38
N TRP A 244 -24.57 0.98 7.54
CA TRP A 244 -23.98 -0.19 8.17
C TRP A 244 -24.00 -0.05 9.70
N PRO A 245 -25.03 -0.57 10.39
CA PRO A 245 -25.15 -0.43 11.86
C PRO A 245 -23.92 -0.90 12.64
N ALA A 246 -23.26 -1.98 12.21
CA ALA A 246 -22.05 -2.47 12.87
C ALA A 246 -20.82 -1.52 12.74
N PHE A 247 -20.88 -0.54 11.86
CA PHE A 247 -19.86 0.51 11.73
C PHE A 247 -20.10 1.68 12.68
N ALA A 248 -21.33 1.88 13.17
CA ALA A 248 -21.70 3.03 13.99
C ALA A 248 -20.81 3.21 15.23
N PRO A 249 -20.40 2.15 15.98
CA PRO A 249 -19.50 2.31 17.13
C PRO A 249 -18.11 2.87 16.76
N PHE A 250 -17.63 2.63 15.55
CA PHE A 250 -16.39 3.22 15.05
C PHE A 250 -16.60 4.67 14.60
N ALA A 251 -17.71 4.96 13.91
CA ALA A 251 -18.04 6.31 13.47
C ALA A 251 -18.24 7.27 14.65
N ALA A 252 -18.81 6.81 15.76
CA ALA A 252 -19.02 7.61 16.97
C ALA A 252 -17.71 8.10 17.64
N GLN A 253 -16.58 7.46 17.36
CA GLN A 253 -15.27 7.85 17.87
C GLN A 253 -14.63 9.01 17.08
N ILE A 254 -15.20 9.36 15.94
CA ILE A 254 -14.77 10.52 15.15
C ILE A 254 -15.50 11.75 15.71
N THR A 255 -14.76 12.59 16.41
CA THR A 255 -15.27 13.83 17.04
C THR A 255 -14.81 15.09 16.33
N ASP A 256 -13.81 14.97 15.43
CA ASP A 256 -13.28 16.04 14.63
C ASP A 256 -13.09 15.58 13.16
N PRO A 257 -13.56 16.34 12.15
CA PRO A 257 -13.33 16.03 10.75
C PRO A 257 -11.84 15.89 10.37
N ASP A 258 -10.94 16.53 11.11
CA ASP A 258 -9.50 16.47 10.85
C ASP A 258 -8.83 15.16 11.31
N GLN A 259 -9.55 14.30 12.04
CA GLN A 259 -9.14 12.91 12.26
C GLN A 259 -9.12 12.11 10.94
N PHE A 260 -9.84 12.57 9.91
CA PHE A 260 -9.79 11.95 8.60
C PHE A 260 -8.71 12.54 7.69
N THR A 261 -8.01 11.64 7.00
CA THR A 261 -7.15 12.00 5.88
C THR A 261 -7.85 11.64 4.57
N MET A 262 -8.00 12.61 3.66
CA MET A 262 -8.56 12.37 2.33
C MET A 262 -7.48 11.82 1.38
N ALA A 263 -7.56 10.53 1.06
CA ALA A 263 -6.74 9.88 0.05
C ALA A 263 -7.35 10.08 -1.35
N ARG A 264 -6.54 10.54 -2.30
CA ARG A 264 -6.89 10.69 -3.71
C ARG A 264 -6.04 9.75 -4.54
N TYR A 265 -6.70 8.91 -5.33
CA TYR A 265 -6.03 7.84 -6.08
C TYR A 265 -5.79 8.24 -7.53
N ALA A 266 -4.81 7.57 -8.14
CA ALA A 266 -4.49 7.69 -9.56
C ALA A 266 -3.96 6.34 -10.07
N HIS A 267 -4.11 6.08 -11.36
CA HIS A 267 -3.44 4.98 -12.05
C HIS A 267 -2.34 5.51 -12.96
N GLY A 268 -1.21 4.87 -12.94
CA GLY A 268 -0.06 5.16 -13.81
C GLY A 268 1.01 4.10 -13.67
N THR A 269 1.74 3.85 -14.73
CA THR A 269 2.83 2.85 -14.75
C THR A 269 3.88 3.30 -15.74
N LEU A 270 5.14 3.25 -15.34
CA LEU A 270 6.27 3.44 -16.24
C LEU A 270 6.50 2.15 -17.04
N ASP A 271 6.67 2.26 -18.34
CA ASP A 271 7.09 1.12 -19.19
C ASP A 271 8.51 0.67 -18.87
N MET A 272 9.39 1.64 -18.61
CA MET A 272 10.74 1.46 -18.10
C MET A 272 10.88 2.22 -16.77
N PRO A 273 10.95 1.51 -15.62
CA PRO A 273 11.06 2.15 -14.31
C PRO A 273 12.51 2.54 -13.99
N PHE A 274 13.26 3.02 -14.99
CA PHE A 274 14.61 3.51 -14.83
C PHE A 274 14.99 4.47 -15.98
N GLY A 275 15.99 5.28 -15.72
CA GLY A 275 16.69 6.14 -16.67
C GLY A 275 18.20 6.12 -16.43
N PRO A 276 18.97 6.99 -17.09
CA PRO A 276 20.41 7.09 -16.87
C PRO A 276 20.75 7.40 -15.40
N GLY A 277 21.35 6.44 -14.68
CA GLY A 277 21.75 6.59 -13.29
C GLY A 277 20.62 6.67 -12.27
N ILE A 278 19.37 6.35 -12.64
CA ILE A 278 18.21 6.40 -11.74
C ILE A 278 17.29 5.19 -11.93
N ALA A 279 16.79 4.64 -10.80
CA ALA A 279 15.72 3.66 -10.76
C ALA A 279 14.52 4.24 -10.02
N HIS A 280 13.29 3.98 -10.50
CA HIS A 280 12.04 4.35 -9.82
C HIS A 280 11.41 3.11 -9.19
N ILE A 281 10.94 3.23 -7.93
CA ILE A 281 10.28 2.14 -7.19
C ILE A 281 8.96 2.60 -6.55
N GLY A 282 8.06 1.65 -6.30
CA GLY A 282 6.78 1.92 -5.66
C GLY A 282 5.92 2.91 -6.46
N ASP A 283 5.27 3.85 -5.78
CA ASP A 283 4.36 4.82 -6.40
C ASP A 283 5.07 5.81 -7.35
N ALA A 284 6.39 5.91 -7.32
CA ALA A 284 7.15 6.65 -8.32
C ALA A 284 7.24 5.90 -9.66
N ALA A 285 7.13 4.57 -9.64
CA ALA A 285 7.16 3.72 -10.84
C ALA A 285 5.76 3.26 -11.29
N HIS A 286 4.84 3.01 -10.34
CA HIS A 286 3.49 2.49 -10.63
C HIS A 286 2.51 2.88 -9.53
N ARG A 287 1.43 3.53 -9.90
CA ARG A 287 0.34 3.96 -9.01
C ARG A 287 -0.91 3.15 -9.28
N ALA A 288 -1.59 2.71 -8.24
CA ALA A 288 -2.85 2.00 -8.35
C ALA A 288 -3.84 2.44 -7.27
N SER A 289 -5.12 2.12 -7.49
CA SER A 289 -6.12 2.22 -6.42
C SER A 289 -5.84 1.18 -5.32
N PRO A 290 -6.31 1.41 -4.09
CA PRO A 290 -6.09 0.48 -2.98
C PRO A 290 -6.96 -0.78 -3.04
N GLN A 291 -7.77 -0.98 -4.07
CA GLN A 291 -8.76 -2.08 -4.16
C GLN A 291 -8.14 -3.47 -3.98
N LEU A 292 -6.92 -3.67 -4.43
CA LEU A 292 -6.20 -4.95 -4.27
C LEU A 292 -5.29 -4.98 -3.03
N GLY A 293 -5.15 -3.86 -2.30
CA GLY A 293 -4.26 -3.76 -1.14
C GLY A 293 -2.77 -4.01 -1.46
N GLN A 294 -2.30 -3.68 -2.68
CA GLN A 294 -0.97 -4.09 -3.14
C GLN A 294 0.10 -2.99 -3.14
N GLY A 295 -0.24 -1.72 -2.92
CA GLY A 295 0.70 -0.60 -3.11
C GLY A 295 2.01 -0.76 -2.32
N ALA A 296 1.92 -0.93 -1.01
CA ALA A 296 3.11 -1.13 -0.15
C ALA A 296 3.85 -2.45 -0.50
N ASN A 297 3.11 -3.52 -0.82
CA ASN A 297 3.68 -4.81 -1.19
C ASN A 297 4.48 -4.71 -2.50
N MET A 298 3.99 -3.97 -3.48
CA MET A 298 4.67 -3.73 -4.74
C MET A 298 5.97 -2.93 -4.52
N ALA A 299 5.95 -1.92 -3.63
CA ALA A 299 7.15 -1.15 -3.29
C ALA A 299 8.20 -2.02 -2.58
N LEU A 300 7.80 -2.92 -1.67
CA LEU A 300 8.69 -3.90 -1.04
C LEU A 300 9.31 -4.85 -2.07
N LEU A 301 8.50 -5.36 -3.00
CA LEU A 301 8.97 -6.24 -4.07
C LEU A 301 9.94 -5.54 -5.02
N ASP A 302 9.71 -4.25 -5.32
CA ASP A 302 10.63 -3.47 -6.14
C ASP A 302 11.97 -3.28 -5.44
N ALA A 303 11.94 -2.90 -4.15
CA ALA A 303 13.15 -2.76 -3.33
C ALA A 303 13.98 -4.04 -3.31
N TYR A 304 13.32 -5.19 -3.10
CA TYR A 304 13.98 -6.49 -3.11
C TYR A 304 14.57 -6.82 -4.49
N ALA A 305 13.78 -6.72 -5.55
CA ALA A 305 14.23 -7.05 -6.90
C ALA A 305 15.40 -6.17 -7.36
N LEU A 306 15.35 -4.87 -7.02
CA LEU A 306 16.43 -3.93 -7.34
C LEU A 306 17.70 -4.24 -6.53
N ALA A 307 17.58 -4.49 -5.22
CA ALA A 307 18.73 -4.85 -4.39
C ALA A 307 19.41 -6.15 -4.84
N GLN A 308 18.63 -7.16 -5.23
CA GLN A 308 19.17 -8.41 -5.80
C GLN A 308 19.87 -8.18 -7.13
N ALA A 309 19.28 -7.38 -8.02
CA ALA A 309 19.89 -7.05 -9.31
C ALA A 309 21.21 -6.28 -9.14
N ILE A 310 21.26 -5.31 -8.22
CA ILE A 310 22.48 -4.54 -7.91
C ILE A 310 23.58 -5.45 -7.37
N ALA A 311 23.24 -6.35 -6.44
CA ALA A 311 24.21 -7.28 -5.87
C ALA A 311 24.81 -8.24 -6.92
N ALA A 312 24.02 -8.67 -7.89
CA ALA A 312 24.43 -9.62 -8.90
C ALA A 312 25.19 -8.99 -10.09
N HIS A 313 24.87 -7.73 -10.45
CA HIS A 313 25.28 -7.15 -11.71
C HIS A 313 25.95 -5.76 -11.59
N GLY A 314 25.98 -5.17 -10.39
CA GLY A 314 26.39 -3.78 -10.20
C GLY A 314 25.31 -2.77 -10.61
N PRO A 315 25.51 -1.46 -10.33
CA PRO A 315 24.47 -0.46 -10.40
C PRO A 315 23.87 -0.25 -11.80
N ASP A 316 24.72 -0.17 -12.83
CA ASP A 316 24.27 0.13 -14.20
C ASP A 316 23.56 -1.06 -14.86
N ALA A 317 24.17 -2.25 -14.80
CA ALA A 317 23.63 -3.46 -15.39
C ALA A 317 22.40 -4.02 -14.62
N ALA A 318 22.19 -3.60 -13.37
CA ALA A 318 21.05 -3.98 -12.56
C ALA A 318 19.72 -3.45 -13.11
N LEU A 319 19.71 -2.25 -13.70
CA LEU A 319 18.47 -1.54 -14.07
C LEU A 319 17.59 -2.32 -15.06
N PRO A 320 18.10 -2.82 -16.19
CA PRO A 320 17.29 -3.63 -17.10
C PRO A 320 16.90 -5.00 -16.49
N VAL A 321 17.71 -5.55 -15.58
CA VAL A 321 17.41 -6.81 -14.88
C VAL A 321 16.25 -6.60 -13.93
N TYR A 322 16.28 -5.56 -13.09
CA TYR A 322 15.19 -5.14 -12.22
C TYR A 322 13.88 -4.93 -13.00
N ALA A 323 13.92 -4.12 -14.06
CA ALA A 323 12.75 -3.83 -14.88
C ALA A 323 12.12 -5.10 -15.46
N ARG A 324 12.96 -6.03 -15.97
CA ARG A 324 12.51 -7.32 -16.52
C ARG A 324 11.88 -8.20 -15.43
N ALA A 325 12.48 -8.27 -14.24
CA ALA A 325 12.01 -9.08 -13.13
C ALA A 325 10.61 -8.63 -12.66
N ARG A 326 10.37 -7.31 -12.64
CA ARG A 326 9.11 -6.74 -12.13
C ARG A 326 8.01 -6.60 -13.18
N ARG A 327 8.36 -6.55 -14.47
CA ARG A 327 7.50 -6.17 -15.60
C ARG A 327 6.12 -6.83 -15.58
N TRP A 328 6.07 -8.16 -15.56
CA TRP A 328 4.80 -8.89 -15.71
C TRP A 328 3.97 -8.85 -14.43
N HIS A 329 4.61 -8.91 -13.28
CA HIS A 329 3.92 -8.78 -11.99
C HIS A 329 3.27 -7.40 -11.88
N VAL A 330 4.00 -6.31 -12.11
CA VAL A 330 3.48 -4.94 -12.09
C VAL A 330 2.33 -4.79 -13.09
N ARG A 331 2.51 -5.16 -14.36
CA ARG A 331 1.47 -4.99 -15.39
C ARG A 331 0.20 -5.73 -15.06
N THR A 332 0.29 -6.97 -14.57
CA THR A 332 -0.89 -7.76 -14.20
C THR A 332 -1.66 -7.11 -13.06
N TYR A 333 -0.99 -6.68 -11.99
CA TYR A 333 -1.66 -6.05 -10.86
C TYR A 333 -2.22 -4.66 -11.21
N GLN A 334 -1.56 -3.91 -12.06
CA GLN A 334 -2.07 -2.64 -12.60
C GLN A 334 -3.34 -2.88 -13.43
N TRP A 335 -3.33 -3.85 -14.33
CA TRP A 335 -4.52 -4.21 -15.12
C TRP A 335 -5.68 -4.69 -14.25
N MET A 336 -5.40 -5.55 -13.26
CA MET A 336 -6.43 -6.03 -12.31
C MET A 336 -6.99 -4.87 -11.48
N SER A 337 -6.14 -3.97 -10.98
CA SER A 337 -6.58 -2.78 -10.26
C SER A 337 -7.47 -1.89 -11.15
N TRP A 338 -7.09 -1.68 -12.41
CA TRP A 338 -7.90 -0.93 -13.38
C TRP A 338 -9.26 -1.60 -13.63
N ALA A 339 -9.31 -2.91 -13.78
CA ALA A 339 -10.54 -3.66 -14.03
C ALA A 339 -11.48 -3.73 -12.81
N PHE A 340 -10.92 -3.85 -11.60
CA PHE A 340 -11.71 -3.98 -10.38
C PHE A 340 -12.20 -2.63 -9.83
N THR A 341 -11.41 -1.56 -9.95
CA THR A 341 -11.73 -0.27 -9.31
C THR A 341 -13.13 0.25 -9.68
N PRO A 342 -13.57 0.28 -10.95
CA PRO A 342 -14.88 0.82 -11.29
C PRO A 342 -16.08 0.01 -10.75
N GLN A 343 -15.86 -1.25 -10.39
CA GLN A 343 -16.90 -2.10 -9.80
C GLN A 343 -17.23 -1.71 -8.36
N TYR A 344 -16.33 -1.01 -7.69
CA TYR A 344 -16.42 -0.61 -6.29
C TYR A 344 -16.40 0.91 -6.08
N GLN A 345 -15.83 1.66 -7.03
CA GLN A 345 -15.70 3.13 -6.96
C GLN A 345 -16.00 3.78 -8.32
N SER A 346 -17.29 3.92 -8.62
CA SER A 346 -17.79 4.62 -9.81
C SER A 346 -19.25 5.03 -9.66
N ASP A 347 -19.74 5.88 -10.58
CA ASP A 347 -21.15 6.26 -10.72
C ASP A 347 -21.93 5.30 -11.63
N SER A 348 -21.33 4.18 -12.02
CA SER A 348 -21.98 3.20 -12.88
C SER A 348 -23.19 2.58 -12.21
N ARG A 349 -24.30 2.48 -12.95
CA ARG A 349 -25.52 1.77 -12.52
C ARG A 349 -25.46 0.27 -12.83
N TRP A 350 -24.63 -0.13 -13.81
CA TRP A 350 -24.56 -1.50 -14.32
C TRP A 350 -23.43 -2.34 -13.68
N LEU A 351 -22.28 -1.72 -13.38
CA LEU A 351 -21.15 -2.45 -12.82
C LEU A 351 -21.48 -3.10 -11.47
N PRO A 352 -22.21 -2.45 -10.53
CA PRO A 352 -22.63 -3.14 -9.30
C PRO A 352 -23.52 -4.34 -9.58
N VAL A 353 -24.45 -4.25 -10.54
CA VAL A 353 -25.33 -5.37 -10.90
C VAL A 353 -24.51 -6.52 -11.48
N LEU A 354 -23.57 -6.23 -12.40
CA LEU A 354 -22.63 -7.22 -12.93
C LEU A 354 -21.80 -7.88 -11.81
N ARG A 355 -21.22 -7.06 -10.91
CA ARG A 355 -20.46 -7.54 -9.75
C ARG A 355 -21.29 -8.49 -8.89
N ASP A 356 -22.49 -8.06 -8.49
CA ASP A 356 -23.30 -8.72 -7.47
C ASP A 356 -24.04 -9.95 -8.02
N ARG A 357 -24.43 -9.94 -9.30
CA ARG A 357 -25.27 -10.98 -9.90
C ARG A 357 -24.54 -11.98 -10.78
N VAL A 358 -23.36 -11.58 -11.29
CA VAL A 358 -22.58 -12.42 -12.23
C VAL A 358 -21.21 -12.74 -11.64
N LEU A 359 -20.39 -11.71 -11.35
CA LEU A 359 -19.01 -11.92 -10.96
C LEU A 359 -18.88 -12.55 -9.57
N PHE A 360 -19.70 -12.12 -8.61
CA PHE A 360 -19.64 -12.71 -7.27
C PHE A 360 -20.10 -14.17 -7.26
N PRO A 361 -21.24 -14.59 -7.82
CA PRO A 361 -21.56 -16.02 -7.95
C PRO A 361 -20.48 -16.83 -8.68
N ALA A 362 -19.94 -16.29 -9.79
CA ALA A 362 -18.84 -16.93 -10.51
C ALA A 362 -17.58 -17.08 -9.64
N SER A 363 -17.33 -16.13 -8.74
CA SER A 363 -16.16 -16.18 -7.83
C SER A 363 -16.21 -17.32 -6.82
N LEU A 364 -17.35 -17.96 -6.62
CA LEU A 364 -17.53 -19.09 -5.70
C LEU A 364 -17.24 -20.43 -6.37
N VAL A 365 -17.16 -20.45 -7.71
CA VAL A 365 -16.97 -21.69 -8.50
C VAL A 365 -15.49 -21.98 -8.68
N PRO A 366 -15.01 -23.19 -8.36
CA PRO A 366 -13.63 -23.59 -8.64
C PRO A 366 -13.27 -23.45 -10.14
N PRO A 367 -12.05 -22.95 -10.50
CA PRO A 367 -10.92 -22.64 -9.62
C PRO A 367 -10.85 -21.18 -9.12
N VAL A 368 -11.89 -20.37 -9.36
CA VAL A 368 -11.86 -18.90 -9.12
C VAL A 368 -11.52 -18.53 -7.68
N PRO A 369 -12.01 -19.20 -6.61
CA PRO A 369 -11.62 -18.87 -5.23
C PRO A 369 -10.09 -18.98 -5.00
N ARG A 370 -9.42 -19.94 -5.64
CA ARG A 370 -7.96 -20.10 -5.57
C ARG A 370 -7.23 -18.98 -6.31
N ILE A 371 -7.76 -18.57 -7.46
CA ILE A 371 -7.21 -17.46 -8.25
C ILE A 371 -7.31 -16.15 -7.46
N LEU A 372 -8.46 -15.88 -6.84
CA LEU A 372 -8.66 -14.69 -6.01
C LEU A 372 -7.77 -14.71 -4.76
N SER A 373 -7.62 -15.86 -4.10
CA SER A 373 -6.66 -16.03 -3.01
C SER A 373 -5.24 -15.71 -3.48
N GLY A 374 -4.80 -16.26 -4.61
CA GLY A 374 -3.51 -15.96 -5.22
C GLY A 374 -3.34 -14.48 -5.58
N LEU A 375 -4.41 -13.83 -6.04
CA LEU A 375 -4.41 -12.40 -6.36
C LEU A 375 -4.18 -11.55 -5.11
N VAL A 376 -4.95 -11.75 -4.05
CA VAL A 376 -4.78 -10.96 -2.81
C VAL A 376 -3.45 -11.26 -2.12
N CYS A 377 -2.99 -12.51 -2.15
CA CYS A 377 -1.68 -12.90 -1.62
C CYS A 377 -0.49 -12.28 -2.38
N GLY A 378 -0.70 -11.72 -3.57
CA GLY A 378 0.38 -11.24 -4.43
C GLY A 378 1.06 -12.34 -5.25
N THR A 379 0.54 -13.58 -5.23
CA THR A 379 1.16 -14.78 -5.81
C THR A 379 0.48 -15.29 -7.08
N LEU A 380 -0.43 -14.50 -7.67
CA LEU A 380 -1.10 -14.89 -8.92
C LEU A 380 -0.08 -15.12 -10.06
N LEU A 381 0.95 -14.28 -10.11
CA LEU A 381 2.16 -14.52 -10.90
C LEU A 381 3.34 -14.61 -9.95
N PRO A 382 4.40 -15.37 -10.31
CA PRO A 382 5.62 -15.39 -9.52
C PRO A 382 6.18 -13.98 -9.33
N ALA A 383 6.31 -13.55 -8.08
CA ALA A 383 6.88 -12.26 -7.74
C ALA A 383 8.41 -12.25 -7.88
N PHE A 384 9.01 -13.43 -7.77
CA PHE A 384 10.45 -13.66 -7.79
C PHE A 384 10.85 -14.62 -8.92
N PRO A 385 12.05 -14.48 -9.50
CA PRO A 385 12.55 -15.39 -10.54
C PRO A 385 12.71 -16.83 -10.01
N ARG A 386 12.91 -17.79 -10.94
CA ARG A 386 13.20 -19.17 -10.57
C ARG A 386 14.55 -19.24 -9.86
N GLY A 387 14.61 -19.97 -8.73
CA GLY A 387 15.81 -20.10 -7.91
C GLY A 387 16.00 -18.97 -6.87
N ASP A 388 15.11 -17.99 -6.82
CA ASP A 388 15.11 -17.00 -5.77
C ASP A 388 14.69 -17.61 -4.42
N PRO A 389 15.39 -17.33 -3.30
CA PRO A 389 15.09 -17.89 -1.98
C PRO A 389 13.70 -17.50 -1.45
N LEU A 390 13.11 -16.40 -1.94
CA LEU A 390 11.75 -15.97 -1.56
C LEU A 390 10.65 -16.58 -2.44
N ARG A 391 10.97 -17.41 -3.41
CA ARG A 391 10.00 -18.08 -4.26
C ARG A 391 9.43 -19.31 -3.55
#